data_f38d863e63971b1ef56033f9b061347d
#
_entry.id   f38d863e63971b1ef56033f9b061347d
#
_cell.length_a   1.000
_cell.length_b   1.000
_cell.length_c   1.000
_cell.angle_alpha   90.00
_cell.angle_beta   90.00
_cell.angle_gamma   90.00
#
_symmetry.space_group_name_H-M   'P 1'
#
loop_
_entity.id
_entity.type
_entity.pdbx_description
1 polymer ?
#
loop_
_entity_poly.entity_id
_entity_poly.type
_entity_poly.pdbx_seq_one_letter_code
_entity_poly.pdbx_strand_id
1 'polypeptide(L)'
;MAKLPIDAEKIIAQYGPSLHMPNKEAIPGRDEPDSIIETHCCFCGMQCGIKLLAKNNKVVGFEPWMEFPFNEGRLCPKGVLRYMQNNHKDRLTAPILNKPGVGFVPISWDEAMDSTISEIKRIQSQYGNDAFAMLSGVSLSNEKSYMVG
;
A
#
# COMPACT_ATOMS: atom_id res chain seq x y z
N MET A 1 27.19 -24.74 -9.38
CA MET A 1 26.67 -24.06 -8.18
C MET A 1 25.90 -25.06 -7.36
N ALA A 2 26.41 -25.43 -6.19
CA ALA A 2 25.72 -26.35 -5.27
C ALA A 2 24.47 -25.61 -4.73
N LYS A 3 23.27 -26.17 -4.94
CA LYS A 3 22.06 -25.72 -4.27
C LYS A 3 22.24 -25.98 -2.77
N LEU A 4 22.31 -24.95 -1.96
CA LEU A 4 22.18 -25.09 -0.52
C LEU A 4 20.82 -25.75 -0.24
N PRO A 5 20.76 -26.85 0.50
CA PRO A 5 19.49 -27.45 0.85
C PRO A 5 18.76 -26.49 1.79
N ILE A 6 17.74 -25.82 1.27
CA ILE A 6 16.84 -25.00 2.08
C ILE A 6 15.89 -25.97 2.77
N ASP A 7 16.07 -26.14 4.08
CA ASP A 7 15.17 -26.91 4.92
C ASP A 7 13.93 -26.06 5.23
N ALA A 8 12.89 -26.25 4.44
CA ALA A 8 11.65 -25.49 4.56
C ALA A 8 10.98 -25.67 5.94
N GLU A 9 11.09 -26.83 6.54
CA GLU A 9 10.52 -27.12 7.88
C GLU A 9 11.22 -26.29 8.96
N LYS A 10 12.53 -26.14 8.89
CA LYS A 10 13.28 -25.28 9.83
C LYS A 10 12.94 -23.81 9.67
N ILE A 11 12.75 -23.34 8.44
CA ILE A 11 12.34 -21.97 8.19
C ILE A 11 10.95 -21.71 8.74
N ILE A 12 10.00 -22.62 8.52
CA ILE A 12 8.65 -22.53 9.06
C ILE A 12 8.66 -22.57 10.59
N ALA A 13 9.46 -23.43 11.20
CA ALA A 13 9.59 -23.52 12.65
C ALA A 13 10.20 -22.25 13.26
N GLN A 14 11.14 -21.61 12.56
CA GLN A 14 11.82 -20.40 13.03
C GLN A 14 10.98 -19.12 12.85
N TYR A 15 10.26 -18.99 11.74
CA TYR A 15 9.59 -17.76 11.35
C TYR A 15 8.06 -17.87 11.30
N GLY A 16 7.52 -19.06 11.56
CA GLY A 16 6.10 -19.34 11.57
C GLY A 16 5.46 -19.57 10.20
N PRO A 17 4.22 -20.03 10.16
CA PRO A 17 3.51 -20.38 8.92
C PRO A 17 3.15 -19.17 8.05
N SER A 18 3.30 -17.95 8.55
CA SER A 18 3.00 -16.71 7.80
C SER A 18 3.98 -16.41 6.66
N LEU A 19 5.09 -17.14 6.55
CA LEU A 19 5.99 -17.08 5.38
C LEU A 19 5.42 -17.81 4.14
N HIS A 20 4.35 -18.57 4.30
CA HIS A 20 3.70 -19.17 3.16
C HIS A 20 3.06 -18.09 2.29
N MET A 21 3.40 -18.09 1.01
CA MET A 21 2.53 -17.48 0.01
C MET A 21 1.12 -18.03 0.22
N PRO A 22 0.09 -17.18 0.31
CA PRO A 22 -1.27 -17.68 0.43
C PRO A 22 -1.50 -18.72 -0.66
N ASN A 23 -1.99 -19.89 -0.28
CA ASN A 23 -2.34 -20.92 -1.23
C ASN A 23 -3.33 -20.35 -2.25
N LYS A 24 -3.28 -20.79 -3.50
CA LYS A 24 -4.22 -20.38 -4.55
C LYS A 24 -5.68 -20.41 -4.08
N GLU A 25 -6.02 -21.39 -3.27
CA GLU A 25 -7.35 -21.59 -2.67
C GLU A 25 -7.75 -20.49 -1.69
N ALA A 26 -6.78 -19.74 -1.14
CA ALA A 26 -7.04 -18.71 -0.13
C ALA A 26 -7.57 -17.39 -0.73
N ILE A 27 -7.53 -17.22 -2.06
CA ILE A 27 -7.99 -15.99 -2.73
C ILE A 27 -8.94 -16.36 -3.87
N PRO A 28 -10.25 -16.43 -3.60
CA PRO A 28 -11.23 -16.76 -4.60
C PRO A 28 -11.15 -15.84 -5.83
N GLY A 29 -11.12 -16.43 -7.03
CA GLY A 29 -11.10 -15.69 -8.28
C GLY A 29 -9.71 -15.34 -8.81
N ARG A 30 -8.62 -15.71 -8.13
CA ARG A 30 -7.25 -15.44 -8.60
C ARG A 30 -6.92 -16.14 -9.92
N ASP A 31 -7.39 -17.37 -10.09
CA ASP A 31 -7.10 -18.18 -11.28
C ASP A 31 -8.01 -17.86 -12.47
N GLU A 32 -9.07 -17.08 -12.25
CA GLU A 32 -10.04 -16.66 -13.26
C GLU A 32 -10.38 -15.17 -13.12
N PRO A 33 -9.40 -14.27 -13.32
CA PRO A 33 -9.66 -12.84 -13.21
C PRO A 33 -10.58 -12.37 -14.37
N ASP A 34 -11.41 -11.37 -14.08
CA ASP A 34 -12.23 -10.70 -15.10
C ASP A 34 -11.37 -9.73 -15.93
N SER A 35 -10.30 -9.22 -15.31
CA SER A 35 -9.39 -8.28 -15.96
C SER A 35 -7.98 -8.35 -15.39
N ILE A 36 -7.00 -8.04 -16.25
CA ILE A 36 -5.59 -7.88 -15.91
C ILE A 36 -5.23 -6.42 -16.18
N ILE A 37 -4.74 -5.73 -15.17
CA ILE A 37 -4.47 -4.29 -15.22
C ILE A 37 -2.97 -4.07 -15.07
N GLU A 38 -2.34 -3.55 -16.10
CA GLU A 38 -0.94 -3.13 -16.07
C GLU A 38 -0.81 -1.79 -15.35
N THR A 39 0.02 -1.76 -14.30
CA THR A 39 0.19 -0.58 -13.45
C THR A 39 1.54 -0.61 -12.72
N HIS A 40 1.76 0.34 -11.84
CA HIS A 40 2.95 0.42 -11.01
C HIS A 40 2.67 0.00 -9.57
N CYS A 41 3.67 -0.62 -8.94
CA CYS A 41 3.66 -0.85 -7.52
C CYS A 41 3.66 0.51 -6.79
N CYS A 42 2.67 0.75 -5.95
CA CYS A 42 2.50 2.02 -5.22
C CYS A 42 3.24 2.05 -3.88
N PHE A 43 4.18 1.13 -3.60
CA PHE A 43 4.80 1.04 -2.30
C PHE A 43 5.93 2.06 -2.10
N CYS A 44 6.75 2.27 -3.12
CA CYS A 44 7.89 3.22 -3.05
C CYS A 44 8.14 3.87 -4.41
N GLY A 45 9.02 4.88 -4.42
CA GLY A 45 9.36 5.65 -5.62
C GLY A 45 10.05 4.87 -6.74
N MET A 46 10.36 3.57 -6.55
CA MET A 46 10.89 2.70 -7.61
C MET A 46 9.87 2.41 -8.69
N GLN A 47 8.56 2.46 -8.38
CA GLN A 47 7.47 2.32 -9.35
C GLN A 47 7.59 1.08 -10.26
N CYS A 48 7.95 -0.07 -9.67
CA CYS A 48 8.05 -1.32 -10.42
C CYS A 48 6.74 -1.66 -11.13
N GLY A 49 6.83 -2.05 -12.41
CA GLY A 49 5.69 -2.52 -13.20
C GLY A 49 5.13 -3.83 -12.66
N ILE A 50 3.82 -3.93 -12.58
CA ILE A 50 3.06 -5.08 -12.06
C ILE A 50 1.75 -5.23 -12.82
N LYS A 51 1.31 -6.47 -13.05
CA LYS A 51 -0.02 -6.79 -13.58
C LYS A 51 -0.91 -7.19 -12.41
N LEU A 52 -1.96 -6.41 -12.14
CA LEU A 52 -2.94 -6.73 -11.11
C LEU A 52 -4.06 -7.59 -11.69
N LEU A 53 -4.39 -8.67 -11.00
CA LEU A 53 -5.52 -9.53 -11.32
C LEU A 53 -6.74 -9.02 -10.55
N ALA A 54 -7.80 -8.69 -11.26
CA ALA A 54 -9.05 -8.22 -10.65
C ALA A 54 -10.21 -9.15 -10.99
N LYS A 55 -11.11 -9.35 -10.03
CA LYS A 55 -12.38 -10.07 -10.18
C LYS A 55 -13.47 -9.36 -9.39
N ASN A 56 -14.61 -9.09 -10.03
CA ASN A 56 -15.73 -8.38 -9.39
C ASN A 56 -15.30 -7.08 -8.69
N ASN A 57 -14.48 -6.28 -9.37
CA ASN A 57 -13.93 -5.01 -8.86
C ASN A 57 -13.06 -5.14 -7.59
N LYS A 58 -12.48 -6.32 -7.37
CA LYS A 58 -11.53 -6.57 -6.27
C LYS A 58 -10.21 -7.08 -6.83
N VAL A 59 -9.11 -6.61 -6.26
CA VAL A 59 -7.78 -7.14 -6.59
C VAL A 59 -7.62 -8.49 -5.90
N VAL A 60 -7.50 -9.56 -6.69
CA VAL A 60 -7.42 -10.94 -6.21
C VAL A 60 -6.01 -11.53 -6.31
N GLY A 61 -5.10 -10.84 -6.99
CA GLY A 61 -3.73 -11.32 -7.15
C GLY A 61 -2.88 -10.37 -7.98
N PHE A 62 -1.71 -10.86 -8.35
CA PHE A 62 -0.81 -10.16 -9.26
C PHE A 62 -0.04 -11.17 -10.12
N GLU A 63 0.50 -10.65 -11.23
CA GLU A 63 1.49 -11.33 -12.06
C GLU A 63 2.69 -10.42 -12.30
N PRO A 64 3.90 -11.01 -12.50
CA PRO A 64 5.05 -10.26 -12.96
C PRO A 64 4.80 -9.64 -14.34
N TRP A 65 5.16 -8.38 -14.53
CA TRP A 65 5.13 -7.74 -15.84
C TRP A 65 6.51 -7.82 -16.48
N MET A 66 6.75 -8.91 -17.22
CA MET A 66 8.07 -9.23 -17.80
C MET A 66 8.51 -8.22 -18.83
N GLU A 67 7.58 -7.64 -19.59
CA GLU A 67 7.82 -6.69 -20.65
C GLU A 67 8.09 -5.25 -20.15
N PHE A 68 7.88 -5.00 -18.84
CA PHE A 68 8.16 -3.68 -18.27
C PHE A 68 9.67 -3.44 -18.17
N PRO A 69 10.22 -2.43 -18.88
CA PRO A 69 11.66 -2.31 -19.14
C PRO A 69 12.51 -2.04 -17.89
N PHE A 70 11.90 -1.55 -16.82
CA PHE A 70 12.63 -1.16 -15.62
C PHE A 70 12.92 -2.35 -14.69
N ASN A 71 11.91 -3.13 -14.32
CA ASN A 71 12.07 -4.24 -13.37
C ASN A 71 11.92 -5.63 -14.00
N GLU A 72 11.53 -5.75 -15.28
CA GLU A 72 11.45 -7.02 -16.01
C GLU A 72 10.77 -8.13 -15.18
N GLY A 73 9.64 -7.82 -14.58
CA GLY A 73 8.89 -8.72 -13.72
C GLY A 73 9.45 -8.95 -12.31
N ARG A 74 10.63 -8.40 -11.99
CA ARG A 74 11.23 -8.56 -10.66
C ARG A 74 10.57 -7.64 -9.65
N LEU A 75 10.18 -8.19 -8.51
CA LEU A 75 9.54 -7.46 -7.41
C LEU A 75 10.21 -7.82 -6.08
N CYS A 76 10.29 -6.85 -5.18
CA CYS A 76 10.67 -7.12 -3.80
C CYS A 76 9.51 -7.76 -3.02
N PRO A 77 9.75 -8.36 -1.84
CA PRO A 77 8.70 -8.98 -1.03
C PRO A 77 7.50 -8.06 -0.73
N LYS A 78 7.72 -6.75 -0.59
CA LYS A 78 6.65 -5.77 -0.37
C LYS A 78 5.76 -5.63 -1.60
N GLY A 79 6.34 -5.56 -2.80
CA GLY A 79 5.60 -5.49 -4.06
C GLY A 79 4.76 -6.74 -4.31
N VAL A 80 5.33 -7.91 -4.04
CA VAL A 80 4.64 -9.20 -4.17
C VAL A 80 3.40 -9.30 -3.29
N LEU A 81 3.42 -8.72 -2.09
CA LEU A 81 2.32 -8.79 -1.12
C LEU A 81 1.38 -7.57 -1.18
N ARG A 82 1.66 -6.60 -2.05
CA ARG A 82 0.93 -5.33 -2.08
C ARG A 82 -0.56 -5.49 -2.35
N TYR A 83 -0.93 -6.42 -3.24
CA TYR A 83 -2.33 -6.66 -3.60
C TYR A 83 -3.21 -7.06 -2.40
N MET A 84 -2.63 -7.69 -1.36
CA MET A 84 -3.37 -8.10 -0.16
C MET A 84 -3.85 -6.92 0.69
N GLN A 85 -3.16 -5.77 0.62
CA GLN A 85 -3.48 -4.61 1.46
C GLN A 85 -4.76 -3.88 1.03
N ASN A 86 -5.15 -4.00 -0.23
CA ASN A 86 -6.31 -3.26 -0.75
C ASN A 86 -7.63 -3.78 -0.18
N ASN A 87 -7.70 -5.07 0.13
CA ASN A 87 -8.93 -5.73 0.60
C ASN A 87 -8.86 -6.10 2.09
N HIS A 88 -7.94 -5.51 2.86
CA HIS A 88 -7.85 -5.80 4.27
C HIS A 88 -9.10 -5.29 5.00
N LYS A 89 -9.65 -6.11 5.90
CA LYS A 89 -10.89 -5.79 6.65
C LYS A 89 -10.80 -4.52 7.50
N ASP A 90 -9.58 -4.18 7.96
CA ASP A 90 -9.34 -3.00 8.78
C ASP A 90 -8.96 -1.77 7.94
N ARG A 91 -9.12 -1.84 6.60
CA ARG A 91 -8.86 -0.72 5.71
C ARG A 91 -9.84 0.41 5.97
N LEU A 92 -9.34 1.59 6.33
CA LEU A 92 -10.16 2.78 6.47
C LEU A 92 -10.72 3.19 5.11
N THR A 93 -12.02 3.43 5.04
CA THR A 93 -12.74 3.88 3.83
C THR A 93 -13.23 5.32 3.93
N ALA A 94 -13.09 5.93 5.10
CA ALA A 94 -13.41 7.33 5.36
C ALA A 94 -12.38 7.92 6.31
N PRO A 95 -12.21 9.26 6.33
CA PRO A 95 -11.43 9.92 7.37
C PRO A 95 -12.03 9.66 8.75
N ILE A 96 -11.16 9.56 9.74
CA ILE A 96 -11.58 9.41 11.14
C ILE A 96 -10.96 10.52 11.99
N LEU A 97 -11.75 11.09 12.90
CA LEU A 97 -11.32 12.10 13.85
C LEU A 97 -11.32 11.52 15.26
N ASN A 98 -10.22 11.70 15.99
CA ASN A 98 -10.19 11.35 17.42
C ASN A 98 -10.84 12.47 18.25
N LYS A 99 -12.03 12.20 18.76
CA LYS A 99 -12.75 13.15 19.65
C LYS A 99 -12.46 12.81 21.11
N PRO A 100 -11.97 13.76 21.90
CA PRO A 100 -11.70 13.54 23.32
C PRO A 100 -12.92 12.97 24.06
N GLY A 101 -12.71 11.90 24.82
CA GLY A 101 -13.77 11.21 25.57
C GLY A 101 -14.69 10.30 24.76
N VAL A 102 -14.60 10.32 23.42
CA VAL A 102 -15.45 9.50 22.54
C VAL A 102 -14.61 8.48 21.74
N GLY A 103 -13.36 8.84 21.37
CA GLY A 103 -12.50 8.03 20.51
C GLY A 103 -12.61 8.40 19.02
N PHE A 104 -12.24 7.45 18.14
CA PHE A 104 -12.24 7.67 16.70
C PHE A 104 -13.64 7.58 16.11
N VAL A 105 -14.07 8.63 15.43
CA VAL A 105 -15.36 8.71 14.74
C VAL A 105 -15.17 9.03 13.26
N PRO A 106 -15.92 8.41 12.34
CA PRO A 106 -15.89 8.78 10.93
C PRO A 106 -16.38 10.20 10.71
N ILE A 107 -15.74 10.93 9.80
CA ILE A 107 -16.13 12.28 9.38
C ILE A 107 -16.14 12.36 7.84
N SER A 108 -16.72 13.42 7.29
CA SER A 108 -16.65 13.67 5.85
C SER A 108 -15.26 14.11 5.41
N TRP A 109 -14.97 13.99 4.10
CA TRP A 109 -13.73 14.53 3.54
C TRP A 109 -13.66 16.05 3.66
N ASP A 110 -14.78 16.77 3.48
CA ASP A 110 -14.82 18.21 3.61
C ASP A 110 -14.49 18.64 5.04
N GLU A 111 -15.11 18.01 6.04
CA GLU A 111 -14.79 18.26 7.46
C GLU A 111 -13.32 17.96 7.78
N ALA A 112 -12.77 16.88 7.24
CA ALA A 112 -11.36 16.53 7.46
C ALA A 112 -10.40 17.55 6.86
N MET A 113 -10.67 18.00 5.63
CA MET A 113 -9.85 18.99 4.93
C MET A 113 -9.94 20.36 5.59
N ASP A 114 -11.15 20.83 5.92
CA ASP A 114 -11.38 22.12 6.58
C ASP A 114 -10.69 22.16 7.96
N SER A 115 -10.85 21.10 8.74
CA SER A 115 -10.18 20.97 10.04
C SER A 115 -8.66 21.02 9.93
N THR A 116 -8.10 20.28 8.96
CA THR A 116 -6.65 20.23 8.74
C THR A 116 -6.11 21.58 8.29
N ILE A 117 -6.75 22.22 7.30
CA ILE A 117 -6.32 23.51 6.76
C ILE A 117 -6.44 24.61 7.82
N SER A 118 -7.55 24.64 8.56
CA SER A 118 -7.74 25.66 9.61
C SER A 118 -6.70 25.55 10.71
N GLU A 119 -6.35 24.31 11.11
CA GLU A 119 -5.33 24.10 12.14
C GLU A 119 -3.91 24.49 11.66
N ILE A 120 -3.54 24.15 10.43
CA ILE A 120 -2.27 24.59 9.82
C ILE A 120 -2.21 26.12 9.81
N LYS A 121 -3.26 26.78 9.32
CA LYS A 121 -3.32 28.26 9.28
C LYS A 121 -3.27 28.88 10.69
N ARG A 122 -3.92 28.28 11.66
CA ARG A 122 -3.86 28.70 13.06
C ARG A 122 -2.43 28.65 13.59
N ILE A 123 -1.73 27.54 13.40
CA ILE A 123 -0.35 27.37 13.86
C ILE A 123 0.57 28.39 13.17
N GLN A 124 0.48 28.53 11.86
CA GLN A 124 1.30 29.47 11.11
C GLN A 124 1.04 30.93 11.50
N SER A 125 -0.20 31.31 11.75
CA SER A 125 -0.55 32.67 12.20
C SER A 125 -0.04 32.97 13.61
N GLN A 126 0.00 31.97 14.48
CA GLN A 126 0.43 32.13 15.87
C GLN A 126 1.95 32.09 16.05
N TYR A 127 2.64 31.24 15.28
CA TYR A 127 4.05 30.91 15.51
C TYR A 127 4.95 31.13 14.28
N GLY A 128 4.39 31.60 13.15
CA GLY A 128 5.12 31.81 11.90
C GLY A 128 5.07 30.58 10.97
N ASN A 129 5.47 30.80 9.70
CA ASN A 129 5.39 29.78 8.66
C ASN A 129 6.28 28.56 8.97
N ASP A 130 7.41 28.75 9.62
CA ASP A 130 8.37 27.70 9.96
C ASP A 130 7.90 26.79 11.11
N ALA A 131 6.74 27.08 11.70
CA ALA A 131 6.14 26.24 12.75
C ALA A 131 5.43 25.00 12.21
N PHE A 132 5.28 24.88 10.89
CA PHE A 132 4.71 23.70 10.23
C PHE A 132 5.77 23.01 9.38
N ALA A 133 5.92 21.71 9.58
CA ALA A 133 6.81 20.88 8.79
C ALA A 133 6.07 19.62 8.29
N MET A 134 6.40 19.16 7.09
CA MET A 134 5.87 17.94 6.52
C MET A 134 6.94 16.86 6.41
N LEU A 135 6.66 15.70 6.97
CA LEU A 135 7.49 14.51 6.80
C LEU A 135 6.84 13.60 5.78
N SER A 136 7.42 13.49 4.60
CA SER A 136 6.96 12.61 3.54
C SER A 136 7.78 11.34 3.46
N GLY A 137 7.20 10.28 2.90
CA GLY A 137 7.87 8.98 2.71
C GLY A 137 8.11 8.64 1.24
N VAL A 138 8.92 7.61 1.02
CA VAL A 138 9.26 7.10 -0.33
C VAL A 138 8.09 6.45 -1.08
N SER A 139 6.90 6.40 -0.48
CA SER A 139 5.68 5.88 -1.13
C SER A 139 4.95 6.93 -1.97
N LEU A 140 5.44 8.17 -2.00
CA LEU A 140 4.91 9.21 -2.88
C LEU A 140 5.38 8.99 -4.31
N SER A 141 4.47 9.16 -5.28
CA SER A 141 4.86 9.27 -6.68
C SER A 141 5.62 10.58 -6.93
N ASN A 142 6.34 10.67 -8.05
CA ASN A 142 7.09 11.88 -8.41
C ASN A 142 6.18 13.11 -8.49
N GLU A 143 4.96 12.96 -9.03
CA GLU A 143 3.97 14.03 -9.13
C GLU A 143 3.54 14.53 -7.75
N LYS A 144 3.27 13.61 -6.81
CA LYS A 144 2.90 13.97 -5.44
C LYS A 144 4.06 14.62 -4.70
N SER A 145 5.28 14.12 -4.90
CA SER A 145 6.49 14.74 -4.32
C SER A 145 6.68 16.17 -4.81
N TYR A 146 6.47 16.41 -6.10
CA TYR A 146 6.55 17.74 -6.70
C TYR A 146 5.47 18.70 -6.15
N MET A 147 4.25 18.21 -5.91
CA MET A 147 3.17 19.05 -5.39
C MET A 147 3.33 19.41 -3.91
N VAL A 148 4.10 18.64 -3.17
CA VAL A 148 4.30 18.82 -1.72
C VAL A 148 5.55 19.62 -1.39
N GLY A 149 6.59 19.54 -2.22
CA GLY A 149 7.88 20.20 -2.04
C GLY A 149 8.09 21.42 -2.86
#